data_e8d2d0c19bb4a372910d8a6da00ad976
#
_entry.id   e8d2d0c19bb4a372910d8a6da00ad976
#
_cell.length_a   1.000
_cell.length_b   1.000
_cell.length_c   1.000
_cell.angle_alpha   90.00
_cell.angle_beta   90.00
_cell.angle_gamma   90.00
#
_symmetry.space_group_name_H-M   'P 1'
#
loop_
_entity.id
_entity.type
_entity.pdbx_description
1 polymer ?
#
loop_
_entity_poly.entity_id
_entity_poly.type
_entity_poly.pdbx_seq_one_letter_code
_entity_poly.pdbx_strand_id
1 'polypeptide(L)'
;MDKKVVGMGCVIVALTAAVMVQGTMIAGRMEAGPTEEVQKGFVLSGSVSANGKISDPENAQRIQGNLSYIQSIIDEYYLYDSNETDQETGIYKGFLGGLGDPYSAYYTPAEYENMMQKSKGEYSGIGAVLTQDPDTMLISVVRVYEDSPAEAGGLMPGDIIMKVDGEDISQMELSDAVMLIKGEEHTKVMLEVYRKDSYDRKTAEITRENIELPTLTYRMMEDKIGYIYIASWEEVTTAQYIRAMEDLEQQGMEALVVDLRDNPGGVFTTVCQILDYMVEDGDTLVYTLTKKGEKTEMKGGDGHAFRKPLAVIVNGNSASASEIFAGGIQDFEAGTIVGTTTYGKGIVQRFITLGNHAAMKLTVSEYYLPSG
;
A
#
# COMPACT_ATOMS: atom_id res chain seq x y z
N MET A 1 27.73 39.27 -7.09
CA MET A 1 26.60 38.91 -7.99
C MET A 1 26.13 37.52 -7.58
N ASP A 2 25.10 37.53 -6.73
CA ASP A 2 24.53 36.32 -6.15
C ASP A 2 23.66 35.56 -7.15
N LYS A 3 23.91 34.28 -7.29
CA LYS A 3 22.96 33.37 -7.92
C LYS A 3 22.39 32.45 -6.83
N LYS A 4 21.15 32.74 -6.43
CA LYS A 4 20.32 31.86 -5.61
C LYS A 4 19.98 30.63 -6.44
N VAL A 5 20.43 29.47 -5.95
CA VAL A 5 19.94 28.17 -6.41
C VAL A 5 18.66 27.87 -5.63
N VAL A 6 17.54 27.90 -6.34
CA VAL A 6 16.25 27.44 -5.81
C VAL A 6 16.22 25.93 -5.97
N GLY A 7 16.36 25.22 -4.86
CA GLY A 7 16.15 23.78 -4.80
C GLY A 7 14.66 23.46 -4.87
N MET A 8 14.23 22.84 -5.97
CA MET A 8 12.90 22.29 -6.12
C MET A 8 12.89 20.89 -5.49
N GLY A 9 12.38 20.80 -4.26
CA GLY A 9 12.12 19.52 -3.62
C GLY A 9 10.91 18.85 -4.24
N CYS A 10 11.11 17.71 -4.87
CA CYS A 10 10.02 16.81 -5.23
C CYS A 10 9.41 16.23 -3.95
N VAL A 11 8.22 16.68 -3.60
CA VAL A 11 7.39 16.07 -2.57
C VAL A 11 6.65 14.91 -3.22
N ILE A 12 7.10 13.69 -2.94
CA ILE A 12 6.31 12.48 -3.22
C ILE A 12 5.23 12.44 -2.14
N VAL A 13 4.01 12.84 -2.50
CA VAL A 13 2.85 12.70 -1.62
C VAL A 13 2.39 11.25 -1.66
N ALA A 14 2.86 10.46 -0.70
CA ALA A 14 2.18 9.24 -0.32
C ALA A 14 0.89 9.67 0.41
N LEU A 15 -0.26 9.55 -0.25
CA LEU A 15 -1.57 9.77 0.35
C LEU A 15 -1.87 8.64 1.34
N THR A 16 -1.39 8.81 2.58
CA THR A 16 -2.03 8.22 3.75
C THR A 16 -3.04 9.25 4.23
N ALA A 17 -4.31 9.08 3.85
CA ALA A 17 -5.39 9.87 4.39
C ALA A 17 -5.59 9.50 5.87
N ALA A 18 -4.89 10.21 6.76
CA ALA A 18 -5.29 10.31 8.14
C ALA A 18 -6.35 11.42 8.22
N VAL A 19 -7.61 11.05 8.20
CA VAL A 19 -8.71 11.97 8.54
C VAL A 19 -8.66 12.21 10.03
N MET A 20 -7.94 13.27 10.45
CA MET A 20 -8.16 13.86 11.76
C MET A 20 -9.41 14.74 11.67
N VAL A 21 -10.51 14.25 12.21
CA VAL A 21 -11.66 15.08 12.51
C VAL A 21 -11.32 15.96 13.71
N GLN A 22 -10.84 17.18 13.45
CA GLN A 22 -10.85 18.24 14.47
C GLN A 22 -12.27 18.81 14.53
N GLY A 23 -13.03 18.36 15.51
CA GLY A 23 -14.30 18.97 15.87
C GLY A 23 -14.06 20.34 16.52
N THR A 24 -14.18 21.42 15.75
CA THR A 24 -14.37 22.75 16.30
C THR A 24 -15.81 22.87 16.80
N MET A 25 -16.00 22.92 18.12
CA MET A 25 -17.26 23.30 18.72
C MET A 25 -17.60 24.75 18.32
N ILE A 26 -18.54 24.92 17.41
CA ILE A 26 -19.26 26.18 17.25
C ILE A 26 -20.42 26.12 18.23
N ALA A 27 -20.29 26.85 19.33
CA ALA A 27 -21.37 27.10 20.26
C ALA A 27 -22.36 28.09 19.60
N GLY A 28 -23.26 27.56 18.78
CA GLY A 28 -24.43 28.25 18.28
C GLY A 28 -25.65 27.82 19.14
N ARG A 29 -26.27 28.78 19.80
CA ARG A 29 -27.50 28.60 20.56
C ARG A 29 -28.58 28.01 19.66
N MET A 30 -28.88 26.68 19.80
CA MET A 30 -30.09 26.07 19.31
C MET A 30 -31.10 26.05 20.46
N GLU A 31 -32.06 26.94 20.41
CA GLU A 31 -33.34 26.80 21.14
C GLU A 31 -34.21 25.87 20.32
N ALA A 32 -34.45 24.73 20.84
CA ALA A 32 -35.45 23.70 20.73
C ALA A 32 -34.80 22.32 20.71
N GLY A 33 -34.57 21.75 21.87
CA GLY A 33 -34.29 20.32 22.02
C GLY A 33 -35.51 19.49 21.61
N PRO A 34 -35.31 18.21 21.26
CA PRO A 34 -36.37 17.30 20.92
C PRO A 34 -37.42 17.29 22.03
N THR A 35 -38.71 17.28 21.64
CA THR A 35 -39.85 17.27 22.55
C THR A 35 -39.77 16.11 23.54
N GLU A 36 -40.34 16.27 24.73
CA GLU A 36 -40.29 15.29 25.85
C GLU A 36 -40.70 13.86 25.48
N GLU A 37 -41.42 13.65 24.37
CA GLU A 37 -41.77 12.33 23.85
C GLU A 37 -40.61 11.54 23.29
N VAL A 38 -39.61 12.20 22.67
CA VAL A 38 -38.38 11.53 22.12
C VAL A 38 -37.45 11.10 23.25
N GLN A 39 -37.49 11.78 24.42
CA GLN A 39 -36.66 11.39 25.56
C GLN A 39 -37.20 10.18 26.35
N LYS A 40 -38.45 9.77 26.15
CA LYS A 40 -39.03 8.65 26.91
C LYS A 40 -38.77 7.25 26.33
N GLY A 41 -38.17 7.13 25.19
CA GLY A 41 -38.04 5.86 24.46
C GLY A 41 -36.68 5.16 24.50
N PHE A 42 -35.59 5.78 24.92
CA PHE A 42 -34.30 5.15 24.79
C PHE A 42 -33.49 5.09 26.09
N VAL A 43 -33.78 4.06 26.86
CA VAL A 43 -32.76 3.47 27.73
C VAL A 43 -32.06 2.43 26.88
N LEU A 44 -30.76 2.60 26.58
CA LEU A 44 -29.86 1.51 26.18
C LEU A 44 -29.94 0.45 27.31
N SER A 45 -31.00 -0.36 27.28
CA SER A 45 -31.24 -1.37 28.29
C SER A 45 -30.29 -2.54 28.00
N GLY A 46 -29.30 -2.64 28.82
CA GLY A 46 -28.41 -3.76 28.88
C GLY A 46 -26.96 -3.30 29.11
N SER A 47 -26.53 -3.39 30.36
CA SER A 47 -25.12 -3.44 30.66
C SER A 47 -24.52 -4.53 29.77
N VAL A 48 -23.59 -4.14 28.89
CA VAL A 48 -22.77 -5.09 28.15
C VAL A 48 -22.14 -5.99 29.23
N SER A 49 -22.52 -7.27 29.24
CA SER A 49 -21.80 -8.24 30.08
C SER A 49 -20.37 -8.14 29.64
N ALA A 50 -19.47 -7.79 30.55
CA ALA A 50 -18.05 -7.53 30.25
C ALA A 50 -17.34 -8.74 29.60
N ASN A 51 -18.01 -9.90 29.50
CA ASN A 51 -17.49 -11.16 28.97
C ASN A 51 -18.37 -11.77 27.85
N GLY A 52 -19.45 -11.12 27.41
CA GLY A 52 -20.31 -11.67 26.36
C GLY A 52 -19.75 -11.46 24.97
N LYS A 53 -19.59 -12.54 24.20
CA LYS A 53 -19.21 -12.45 22.80
C LYS A 53 -20.34 -11.87 21.97
N ILE A 54 -20.04 -11.12 20.91
CA ILE A 54 -21.06 -10.62 19.97
C ILE A 54 -21.82 -11.77 19.29
N SER A 55 -21.16 -12.92 19.11
CA SER A 55 -21.75 -14.14 18.56
C SER A 55 -22.76 -14.84 19.50
N ASP A 56 -22.86 -14.43 20.76
CA ASP A 56 -23.90 -14.96 21.66
C ASP A 56 -25.25 -14.45 21.20
N PRO A 57 -26.28 -15.33 21.08
CA PRO A 57 -27.59 -14.98 20.47
C PRO A 57 -28.24 -13.74 21.06
N GLU A 58 -28.23 -13.56 22.39
CA GLU A 58 -28.81 -12.40 23.08
C GLU A 58 -28.07 -11.09 22.69
N ASN A 59 -26.74 -11.11 22.63
CA ASN A 59 -25.92 -9.97 22.24
C ASN A 59 -26.15 -9.62 20.76
N ALA A 60 -26.18 -10.63 19.88
CA ALA A 60 -26.44 -10.44 18.47
C ALA A 60 -27.82 -9.80 18.24
N GLN A 61 -28.87 -10.31 18.89
CA GLN A 61 -30.21 -9.77 18.77
C GLN A 61 -30.32 -8.34 19.30
N ARG A 62 -29.68 -8.04 20.43
CA ARG A 62 -29.64 -6.67 21.00
C ARG A 62 -28.93 -5.71 20.05
N ILE A 63 -27.79 -6.10 19.46
CA ILE A 63 -27.06 -5.25 18.50
C ILE A 63 -27.89 -5.00 17.26
N GLN A 64 -28.51 -6.05 16.70
CA GLN A 64 -29.43 -5.90 15.57
C GLN A 64 -30.60 -4.96 15.87
N GLY A 65 -31.21 -5.09 17.04
CA GLY A 65 -32.30 -4.19 17.46
C GLY A 65 -31.83 -2.74 17.57
N ASN A 66 -30.64 -2.49 18.13
CA ASN A 66 -30.09 -1.16 18.23
C ASN A 66 -29.79 -0.56 16.85
N LEU A 67 -29.21 -1.34 15.92
CA LEU A 67 -28.96 -0.88 14.56
C LEU A 67 -30.27 -0.55 13.82
N SER A 68 -31.28 -1.39 13.94
CA SER A 68 -32.60 -1.11 13.34
C SER A 68 -33.23 0.17 13.90
N TYR A 69 -33.07 0.42 15.21
CA TYR A 69 -33.58 1.66 15.82
C TYR A 69 -32.78 2.89 15.35
N ILE A 70 -31.44 2.80 15.28
CA ILE A 70 -30.62 3.88 14.74
C ILE A 70 -31.01 4.18 13.29
N GLN A 71 -31.24 3.13 12.46
CA GLN A 71 -31.69 3.30 11.09
C GLN A 71 -33.02 4.07 11.02
N SER A 72 -34.02 3.72 11.87
CA SER A 72 -35.28 4.43 11.87
C SER A 72 -35.15 5.91 12.21
N ILE A 73 -34.19 6.28 13.06
CA ILE A 73 -33.88 7.69 13.37
C ILE A 73 -33.25 8.39 12.17
N ILE A 74 -32.33 7.71 11.50
CA ILE A 74 -31.69 8.23 10.26
C ILE A 74 -32.75 8.48 9.19
N ASP A 75 -33.63 7.51 8.95
CA ASP A 75 -34.68 7.60 7.93
C ASP A 75 -35.69 8.75 8.24
N GLU A 76 -35.90 9.07 9.49
CA GLU A 76 -36.83 10.13 9.90
C GLU A 76 -36.21 11.53 9.92
N TYR A 77 -34.94 11.64 10.32
CA TYR A 77 -34.32 12.95 10.63
C TYR A 77 -33.10 13.33 9.79
N TYR A 78 -32.47 12.39 9.07
CA TYR A 78 -31.31 12.71 8.30
C TYR A 78 -31.69 13.51 7.04
N LEU A 79 -31.00 14.64 6.82
CA LEU A 79 -31.37 15.60 5.78
C LEU A 79 -31.05 15.10 4.35
N TYR A 80 -30.10 14.21 4.21
CA TYR A 80 -29.62 13.77 2.91
C TYR A 80 -29.97 12.31 2.66
N ASP A 81 -29.88 11.88 1.39
CA ASP A 81 -30.03 10.47 1.07
C ASP A 81 -28.89 9.64 1.70
N SER A 82 -29.22 8.48 2.24
CA SER A 82 -28.26 7.52 2.79
C SER A 82 -28.05 6.36 1.83
N ASN A 83 -26.82 5.83 1.81
CA ASN A 83 -26.47 4.64 1.03
C ASN A 83 -26.36 3.45 1.98
N GLU A 84 -27.23 2.47 1.83
CA GLU A 84 -27.25 1.26 2.67
C GLU A 84 -25.95 0.47 2.57
N THR A 85 -25.33 0.39 1.39
CA THR A 85 -24.04 -0.31 1.18
C THR A 85 -22.91 0.36 1.95
N ASP A 86 -22.89 1.70 1.99
CA ASP A 86 -21.87 2.45 2.74
C ASP A 86 -22.08 2.27 4.25
N GLN A 87 -23.33 2.22 4.70
CA GLN A 87 -23.68 1.96 6.11
C GLN A 87 -23.24 0.56 6.54
N GLU A 88 -23.54 -0.47 5.74
CA GLU A 88 -23.10 -1.85 6.00
C GLU A 88 -21.57 -1.95 6.06
N THR A 89 -20.89 -1.34 5.10
CA THR A 89 -19.43 -1.24 5.10
C THR A 89 -18.89 -0.55 6.36
N GLY A 90 -19.57 0.53 6.79
CA GLY A 90 -19.26 1.26 8.02
C GLY A 90 -19.35 0.38 9.27
N ILE A 91 -20.37 -0.49 9.34
CA ILE A 91 -20.56 -1.45 10.44
C ILE A 91 -19.36 -2.42 10.50
N TYR A 92 -18.97 -3.02 9.37
CA TYR A 92 -17.86 -3.97 9.33
C TYR A 92 -16.51 -3.31 9.67
N LYS A 93 -16.26 -2.12 9.12
CA LYS A 93 -15.06 -1.33 9.44
C LYS A 93 -15.03 -0.95 10.92
N GLY A 94 -16.14 -0.49 11.48
CA GLY A 94 -16.25 -0.15 12.89
C GLY A 94 -16.11 -1.36 13.81
N PHE A 95 -16.62 -2.51 13.40
CA PHE A 95 -16.51 -3.76 14.16
C PHE A 95 -15.03 -4.20 14.30
N LEU A 96 -14.27 -4.19 13.21
CA LEU A 96 -12.83 -4.50 13.27
C LEU A 96 -12.03 -3.40 13.97
N GLY A 97 -12.41 -2.13 13.79
CA GLY A 97 -11.81 -1.02 14.53
C GLY A 97 -11.94 -1.16 16.06
N GLY A 98 -13.00 -1.83 16.53
CA GLY A 98 -13.19 -2.17 17.94
C GLY A 98 -12.14 -3.12 18.54
N LEU A 99 -11.30 -3.76 17.72
CA LEU A 99 -10.18 -4.56 18.19
C LEU A 99 -9.06 -3.71 18.80
N GLY A 100 -9.00 -2.42 18.49
CA GLY A 100 -7.92 -1.52 18.93
C GLY A 100 -6.57 -1.81 18.25
N ASP A 101 -6.57 -2.63 17.21
CA ASP A 101 -5.39 -2.96 16.42
C ASP A 101 -5.38 -2.14 15.12
N PRO A 102 -4.44 -1.19 14.94
CA PRO A 102 -4.41 -0.34 13.75
C PRO A 102 -4.06 -1.08 12.46
N TYR A 103 -3.61 -2.33 12.56
CA TYR A 103 -3.22 -3.15 11.41
C TYR A 103 -4.33 -4.10 10.94
N SER A 104 -5.36 -4.31 11.76
CA SER A 104 -6.53 -5.11 11.40
C SER A 104 -7.63 -4.24 10.82
N ALA A 105 -8.13 -4.60 9.64
CA ALA A 105 -9.12 -3.81 8.92
C ALA A 105 -10.02 -4.68 8.02
N TYR A 106 -11.22 -4.16 7.74
CA TYR A 106 -12.13 -4.68 6.71
C TYR A 106 -11.86 -3.98 5.39
N TYR A 107 -11.87 -4.75 4.32
CA TYR A 107 -11.73 -4.29 2.93
C TYR A 107 -12.94 -4.70 2.12
N THR A 108 -13.56 -3.76 1.43
CA THR A 108 -14.54 -4.05 0.39
C THR A 108 -13.88 -4.85 -0.74
N PRO A 109 -14.63 -5.49 -1.64
CA PRO A 109 -14.05 -6.21 -2.78
C PRO A 109 -13.07 -5.35 -3.58
N ALA A 110 -13.45 -4.12 -3.90
CA ALA A 110 -12.58 -3.20 -4.67
C ALA A 110 -11.31 -2.79 -3.89
N GLU A 111 -11.43 -2.48 -2.60
CA GLU A 111 -10.27 -2.17 -1.75
C GLU A 111 -9.32 -3.36 -1.62
N TYR A 112 -9.87 -4.59 -1.52
CA TYR A 112 -9.08 -5.81 -1.44
C TYR A 112 -8.33 -6.09 -2.75
N GLU A 113 -9.01 -5.97 -3.88
CA GLU A 113 -8.40 -6.13 -5.20
C GLU A 113 -7.26 -5.13 -5.41
N ASN A 114 -7.49 -3.85 -5.12
CA ASN A 114 -6.46 -2.81 -5.19
C ASN A 114 -5.25 -3.13 -4.28
N MET A 115 -5.50 -3.64 -3.06
CA MET A 115 -4.44 -4.04 -2.15
C MET A 115 -3.63 -5.22 -2.69
N MET A 116 -4.29 -6.22 -3.28
CA MET A 116 -3.64 -7.38 -3.88
C MET A 116 -2.80 -6.99 -5.11
N GLN A 117 -3.33 -6.13 -5.98
CA GLN A 117 -2.55 -5.58 -7.10
C GLN A 117 -1.29 -4.84 -6.61
N LYS A 118 -1.45 -4.00 -5.58
CA LYS A 118 -0.31 -3.30 -4.99
C LYS A 118 0.73 -4.26 -4.41
N SER A 119 0.30 -5.33 -3.72
CA SER A 119 1.22 -6.33 -3.16
C SER A 119 1.98 -7.11 -4.22
N LYS A 120 1.40 -7.30 -5.40
CA LYS A 120 2.11 -7.90 -6.53
C LYS A 120 3.23 -6.99 -7.06
N GLY A 121 3.06 -5.67 -6.98
CA GLY A 121 3.95 -4.68 -7.58
C GLY A 121 3.75 -4.57 -9.10
N GLU A 122 2.59 -5.00 -9.58
CA GLU A 122 2.22 -5.01 -10.99
C GLU A 122 0.83 -4.41 -11.18
N TYR A 123 0.59 -3.83 -12.33
CA TYR A 123 -0.76 -3.41 -12.71
C TYR A 123 -0.95 -3.55 -14.22
N SER A 124 -2.16 -3.88 -14.63
CA SER A 124 -2.51 -3.86 -16.05
C SER A 124 -2.80 -2.43 -16.52
N GLY A 125 -2.02 -1.95 -17.47
CA GLY A 125 -2.10 -0.58 -17.95
C GLY A 125 -1.12 -0.27 -19.08
N ILE A 126 -0.74 0.99 -19.18
CA ILE A 126 0.10 1.49 -20.28
C ILE A 126 1.57 1.75 -19.93
N GLY A 127 1.92 1.83 -18.66
CA GLY A 127 3.31 2.11 -18.23
C GLY A 127 3.70 3.59 -18.29
N ALA A 128 2.83 4.48 -17.80
CA ALA A 128 3.10 5.91 -17.70
C ALA A 128 2.75 6.45 -16.31
N VAL A 129 3.51 7.46 -15.86
CA VAL A 129 3.20 8.23 -14.65
C VAL A 129 2.49 9.50 -15.06
N LEU A 130 1.32 9.73 -14.49
CA LEU A 130 0.44 10.87 -14.78
C LEU A 130 0.38 11.82 -13.58
N THR A 131 0.15 13.10 -13.88
CA THR A 131 -0.14 14.13 -12.88
C THR A 131 -1.28 14.98 -13.36
N GLN A 132 -1.99 15.62 -12.43
CA GLN A 132 -3.03 16.58 -12.73
C GLN A 132 -2.64 17.95 -12.20
N ASP A 133 -2.83 18.96 -13.04
CA ASP A 133 -2.67 20.36 -12.65
C ASP A 133 -3.93 20.81 -11.90
N PRO A 134 -3.83 21.27 -10.64
CA PRO A 134 -5.00 21.57 -9.82
C PRO A 134 -5.78 22.81 -10.29
N ASP A 135 -5.16 23.70 -11.06
CA ASP A 135 -5.80 24.93 -11.54
C ASP A 135 -6.52 24.71 -12.88
N THR A 136 -5.96 23.86 -13.75
CA THR A 136 -6.51 23.63 -15.10
C THR A 136 -7.22 22.29 -15.22
N MET A 137 -7.10 21.40 -14.25
CA MET A 137 -7.59 20.01 -14.26
C MET A 137 -6.97 19.13 -15.36
N LEU A 138 -6.01 19.65 -16.13
CA LEU A 138 -5.39 18.91 -17.22
C LEU A 138 -4.46 17.80 -16.69
N ILE A 139 -4.57 16.62 -17.29
CA ILE A 139 -3.77 15.44 -16.95
C ILE A 139 -2.60 15.33 -17.91
N SER A 140 -1.38 15.31 -17.37
CA SER A 140 -0.14 15.28 -18.15
C SER A 140 0.67 14.03 -17.85
N VAL A 141 1.39 13.53 -18.85
CA VAL A 141 2.40 12.49 -18.73
C VAL A 141 3.66 13.07 -18.11
N VAL A 142 4.03 12.61 -16.90
CA VAL A 142 5.28 13.01 -16.22
C VAL A 142 6.44 12.17 -16.69
N ARG A 143 6.22 10.85 -16.79
CA ARG A 143 7.23 9.87 -17.18
C ARG A 143 6.57 8.71 -17.92
N VAL A 144 7.29 8.19 -18.89
CA VAL A 144 6.99 6.92 -19.57
C VAL A 144 8.03 5.91 -19.13
N TYR A 145 7.61 4.71 -18.76
CA TYR A 145 8.54 3.63 -18.41
C TYR A 145 9.19 3.09 -19.69
N GLU A 146 10.47 2.76 -19.58
CA GLU A 146 11.23 2.11 -20.63
C GLU A 146 10.62 0.74 -20.97
N ASP A 147 10.64 0.33 -22.23
CA ASP A 147 10.03 -0.90 -22.75
C ASP A 147 8.53 -1.07 -22.45
N SER A 148 7.83 0.02 -22.14
CA SER A 148 6.39 -0.01 -21.84
C SER A 148 5.50 0.14 -23.08
N PRO A 149 4.23 -0.30 -23.02
CA PRO A 149 3.24 -0.04 -24.06
C PRO A 149 3.05 1.46 -24.39
N ALA A 150 3.18 2.34 -23.39
CA ALA A 150 3.11 3.78 -23.59
C ALA A 150 4.27 4.30 -24.44
N GLU A 151 5.48 3.79 -24.21
CA GLU A 151 6.65 4.13 -25.03
C GLU A 151 6.48 3.61 -26.45
N ALA A 152 6.09 2.35 -26.62
CA ALA A 152 5.80 1.75 -27.92
C ALA A 152 4.67 2.48 -28.66
N GLY A 153 3.66 2.98 -27.93
CA GLY A 153 2.57 3.83 -28.46
C GLY A 153 2.99 5.27 -28.76
N GLY A 154 4.25 5.64 -28.47
CA GLY A 154 4.82 6.95 -28.77
C GLY A 154 4.38 8.08 -27.85
N LEU A 155 3.92 7.76 -26.61
CA LEU A 155 3.71 8.76 -25.57
C LEU A 155 5.06 9.33 -25.12
N MET A 156 5.04 10.59 -24.72
CA MET A 156 6.23 11.28 -24.21
C MET A 156 5.92 12.07 -22.94
N PRO A 157 6.91 12.28 -22.08
CA PRO A 157 6.78 13.23 -20.97
C PRO A 157 6.35 14.62 -21.50
N GLY A 158 5.37 15.24 -20.84
CA GLY A 158 4.79 16.53 -21.24
C GLY A 158 3.55 16.42 -22.15
N ASP A 159 3.21 15.24 -22.67
CA ASP A 159 1.94 15.03 -23.38
C ASP A 159 0.76 15.27 -22.43
N ILE A 160 -0.25 16.00 -22.87
CA ILE A 160 -1.49 16.24 -22.14
C ILE A 160 -2.56 15.32 -22.72
N ILE A 161 -3.16 14.46 -21.87
CA ILE A 161 -4.21 13.54 -22.29
C ILE A 161 -5.53 14.29 -22.34
N MET A 162 -6.15 14.35 -23.50
CA MET A 162 -7.41 15.05 -23.72
C MET A 162 -8.60 14.10 -23.72
N LYS A 163 -8.42 12.88 -24.29
CA LYS A 163 -9.47 11.87 -24.34
C LYS A 163 -8.93 10.47 -24.12
N VAL A 164 -9.78 9.62 -23.57
CA VAL A 164 -9.60 8.17 -23.44
C VAL A 164 -10.78 7.47 -24.12
N ASP A 165 -10.52 6.64 -25.12
CA ASP A 165 -11.55 5.92 -25.91
C ASP A 165 -12.67 6.84 -26.46
N GLY A 166 -12.30 8.08 -26.78
CA GLY A 166 -13.22 9.11 -27.28
C GLY A 166 -13.92 9.94 -26.21
N GLU A 167 -13.87 9.56 -24.96
CA GLU A 167 -14.38 10.32 -23.82
C GLU A 167 -13.44 11.46 -23.45
N ASP A 168 -13.98 12.67 -23.30
CA ASP A 168 -13.23 13.86 -22.91
C ASP A 168 -12.94 13.84 -21.40
N ILE A 169 -11.65 13.83 -21.04
CA ILE A 169 -11.20 13.76 -19.63
C ILE A 169 -10.62 15.09 -19.12
N SER A 170 -10.78 16.17 -19.86
CA SER A 170 -10.14 17.47 -19.55
C SER A 170 -10.64 18.14 -18.27
N GLN A 171 -11.75 17.68 -17.70
CA GLN A 171 -12.31 18.11 -16.41
C GLN A 171 -12.56 16.96 -15.45
N MET A 172 -12.00 15.77 -15.74
CA MET A 172 -12.15 14.57 -14.94
C MET A 172 -11.07 14.53 -13.85
N GLU A 173 -11.40 14.02 -12.69
CA GLU A 173 -10.40 13.76 -11.63
C GLU A 173 -9.38 12.71 -12.11
N LEU A 174 -8.12 12.88 -11.69
CA LEU A 174 -7.02 11.98 -12.08
C LEU A 174 -7.33 10.50 -11.80
N SER A 175 -7.95 10.21 -10.64
CA SER A 175 -8.33 8.85 -10.25
C SER A 175 -9.25 8.19 -11.27
N ASP A 176 -10.25 8.94 -11.75
CA ASP A 176 -11.26 8.43 -12.66
C ASP A 176 -10.68 8.24 -14.06
N ALA A 177 -9.87 9.21 -14.53
CA ALA A 177 -9.14 9.07 -15.78
C ALA A 177 -8.16 7.88 -15.79
N VAL A 178 -7.47 7.65 -14.67
CA VAL A 178 -6.59 6.47 -14.51
C VAL A 178 -7.39 5.16 -14.56
N MET A 179 -8.62 5.13 -14.02
CA MET A 179 -9.48 3.95 -14.15
C MET A 179 -9.88 3.64 -15.60
N LEU A 180 -10.10 4.66 -16.43
CA LEU A 180 -10.37 4.50 -17.86
C LEU A 180 -9.13 4.04 -18.65
N ILE A 181 -7.95 4.54 -18.27
CA ILE A 181 -6.68 4.18 -18.93
C ILE A 181 -6.26 2.73 -18.56
N LYS A 182 -6.44 2.33 -17.28
CA LYS A 182 -6.27 0.94 -16.85
C LYS A 182 -7.35 0.05 -17.47
N GLY A 183 -7.17 -1.25 -17.40
CA GLY A 183 -8.13 -2.23 -17.87
C GLY A 183 -7.52 -3.62 -17.95
N GLU A 184 -8.23 -4.58 -18.51
CA GLU A 184 -7.75 -5.94 -18.67
C GLU A 184 -6.52 -5.99 -19.59
N GLU A 185 -5.58 -6.84 -19.24
CA GLU A 185 -4.37 -7.12 -20.02
C GLU A 185 -4.73 -7.53 -21.45
N HIS A 186 -3.91 -7.12 -22.42
CA HIS A 186 -4.09 -7.32 -23.86
C HIS A 186 -5.31 -6.60 -24.49
N THR A 187 -6.04 -5.79 -23.73
CA THR A 187 -7.05 -4.87 -24.31
C THR A 187 -6.39 -3.58 -24.81
N LYS A 188 -7.06 -2.89 -25.71
CA LYS A 188 -6.55 -1.62 -26.25
C LYS A 188 -7.21 -0.44 -25.60
N VAL A 189 -6.47 0.64 -25.47
CA VAL A 189 -6.97 1.97 -25.12
C VAL A 189 -6.51 2.98 -26.16
N MET A 190 -7.42 3.87 -26.55
CA MET A 190 -7.15 4.95 -27.49
C MET A 190 -6.98 6.27 -26.74
N LEU A 191 -5.79 6.86 -26.77
CA LEU A 191 -5.53 8.13 -26.14
C LEU A 191 -5.41 9.24 -27.19
N GLU A 192 -6.18 10.33 -27.06
CA GLU A 192 -5.93 11.57 -27.78
C GLU A 192 -5.09 12.48 -26.88
N VAL A 193 -3.89 12.80 -27.32
CA VAL A 193 -2.96 13.65 -26.57
C VAL A 193 -2.64 14.93 -27.31
N TYR A 194 -2.42 16.01 -26.56
CA TYR A 194 -1.87 17.26 -27.06
C TYR A 194 -0.41 17.36 -26.66
N ARG A 195 0.48 17.45 -27.65
CA ARG A 195 1.92 17.61 -27.46
C ARG A 195 2.33 19.05 -27.59
N LYS A 196 2.72 19.67 -26.49
CA LYS A 196 2.99 21.10 -26.41
C LYS A 196 4.15 21.56 -27.31
N ASP A 197 5.19 20.76 -27.44
CA ASP A 197 6.40 21.11 -28.20
C ASP A 197 6.17 21.17 -29.71
N SER A 198 5.26 20.35 -30.23
CA SER A 198 4.92 20.33 -31.65
C SER A 198 3.58 21.03 -31.98
N TYR A 199 2.84 21.47 -30.98
CA TYR A 199 1.47 21.99 -31.09
C TYR A 199 0.49 21.05 -31.83
N ASP A 200 0.80 19.72 -31.76
CA ASP A 200 0.04 18.70 -32.47
C ASP A 200 -0.90 17.92 -31.55
N ARG A 201 -2.05 17.52 -32.12
CA ARG A 201 -2.86 16.45 -31.51
C ARG A 201 -2.44 15.12 -32.11
N LYS A 202 -2.21 14.14 -31.26
CA LYS A 202 -1.84 12.78 -31.66
C LYS A 202 -2.82 11.80 -31.04
N THR A 203 -3.05 10.72 -31.76
CA THR A 203 -3.79 9.58 -31.25
C THR A 203 -2.81 8.42 -31.08
N ALA A 204 -2.78 7.86 -29.88
CA ALA A 204 -2.00 6.68 -29.55
C ALA A 204 -2.94 5.53 -29.24
N GLU A 205 -2.90 4.46 -30.03
CA GLU A 205 -3.52 3.19 -29.70
C GLU A 205 -2.52 2.36 -28.93
N ILE A 206 -2.82 2.05 -27.66
CA ILE A 206 -1.90 1.39 -26.75
C ILE A 206 -2.55 0.09 -26.27
N THR A 207 -1.86 -1.02 -26.41
CA THR A 207 -2.28 -2.29 -25.81
C THR A 207 -1.88 -2.31 -24.34
N ARG A 208 -2.83 -2.56 -23.46
CA ARG A 208 -2.55 -2.70 -22.03
C ARG A 208 -1.78 -3.97 -21.78
N GLU A 209 -0.75 -3.87 -20.97
CA GLU A 209 0.07 -5.01 -20.55
C GLU A 209 0.26 -4.97 -19.04
N ASN A 210 0.77 -6.06 -18.51
CA ASN A 210 1.17 -6.11 -17.11
C ASN A 210 2.45 -5.31 -16.92
N ILE A 211 2.37 -4.23 -16.16
CA ILE A 211 3.46 -3.28 -15.91
C ILE A 211 4.07 -3.57 -14.55
N GLU A 212 5.30 -4.04 -14.54
CA GLU A 212 6.09 -4.21 -13.32
C GLU A 212 6.55 -2.85 -12.79
N LEU A 213 6.16 -2.53 -11.55
CA LEU A 213 6.58 -1.30 -10.89
C LEU A 213 8.00 -1.47 -10.32
N PRO A 214 8.91 -0.52 -10.55
CA PRO A 214 10.24 -0.58 -9.94
C PRO A 214 10.10 -0.36 -8.42
N THR A 215 10.39 -1.41 -7.64
CA THR A 215 10.38 -1.40 -6.18
C THR A 215 11.76 -1.13 -5.58
N LEU A 216 12.79 -1.16 -6.41
CA LEU A 216 14.16 -0.83 -6.05
C LEU A 216 14.86 -0.04 -7.15
N THR A 217 15.96 0.58 -6.79
CA THR A 217 16.92 1.18 -7.71
C THR A 217 18.32 0.74 -7.31
N TYR A 218 19.22 0.59 -8.29
CA TYR A 218 20.58 0.18 -8.00
C TYR A 218 21.60 0.90 -8.90
N ARG A 219 22.84 0.89 -8.47
CA ARG A 219 23.97 1.41 -9.23
C ARG A 219 25.28 0.89 -8.69
N MET A 220 26.29 0.85 -9.55
CA MET A 220 27.68 0.72 -9.11
C MET A 220 28.18 2.08 -8.63
N MET A 221 28.74 2.14 -7.43
CA MET A 221 29.45 3.30 -6.88
C MET A 221 30.94 3.22 -7.18
N GLU A 222 31.70 4.25 -6.79
CA GLU A 222 33.16 4.21 -6.80
C GLU A 222 33.68 3.02 -5.97
N ASP A 223 34.90 2.58 -6.21
CA ASP A 223 35.53 1.45 -5.53
C ASP A 223 34.79 0.12 -5.68
N LYS A 224 33.99 -0.04 -6.75
CA LYS A 224 33.22 -1.25 -7.05
C LYS A 224 32.25 -1.63 -5.93
N ILE A 225 31.65 -0.66 -5.29
CA ILE A 225 30.61 -0.88 -4.29
C ILE A 225 29.24 -0.86 -4.98
N GLY A 226 28.54 -1.99 -4.95
CA GLY A 226 27.13 -2.04 -5.33
C GLY A 226 26.27 -1.30 -4.33
N TYR A 227 25.30 -0.54 -4.81
CA TYR A 227 24.30 0.13 -3.97
C TYR A 227 22.91 -0.24 -4.48
N ILE A 228 22.06 -0.77 -3.59
CA ILE A 228 20.67 -1.11 -3.88
C ILE A 228 19.80 -0.39 -2.85
N TYR A 229 18.91 0.48 -3.30
CA TYR A 229 17.85 1.07 -2.48
C TYR A 229 16.56 0.32 -2.74
N ILE A 230 15.96 -0.26 -1.70
CA ILE A 230 14.67 -0.96 -1.77
C ILE A 230 13.60 -0.06 -1.15
N ALA A 231 12.66 0.42 -1.98
CA ALA A 231 11.58 1.32 -1.54
C ALA A 231 10.42 0.57 -0.87
N SER A 232 10.13 -0.64 -1.31
CA SER A 232 9.06 -1.50 -0.76
C SER A 232 9.34 -2.97 -1.07
N TRP A 233 8.65 -3.88 -0.36
CA TRP A 233 8.76 -5.33 -0.55
C TRP A 233 7.48 -5.86 -1.19
N GLU A 234 7.41 -5.83 -2.51
CA GLU A 234 6.32 -6.40 -3.30
C GLU A 234 6.74 -7.77 -3.88
N GLU A 235 5.81 -8.54 -4.44
CA GLU A 235 6.15 -9.86 -5.01
C GLU A 235 7.23 -9.79 -6.11
N VAL A 236 7.19 -8.76 -6.95
CA VAL A 236 8.18 -8.52 -8.02
C VAL A 236 9.58 -8.17 -7.49
N THR A 237 9.71 -7.72 -6.24
CA THR A 237 10.98 -7.24 -5.68
C THR A 237 12.05 -8.34 -5.66
N THR A 238 11.67 -9.61 -5.45
CA THR A 238 12.62 -10.73 -5.50
C THR A 238 13.32 -10.81 -6.86
N ALA A 239 12.57 -10.81 -7.94
CA ALA A 239 13.14 -10.89 -9.28
C ALA A 239 13.96 -9.64 -9.63
N GLN A 240 13.49 -8.44 -9.24
CA GLN A 240 14.23 -7.19 -9.42
C GLN A 240 15.55 -7.20 -8.65
N TYR A 241 15.54 -7.70 -7.41
CA TYR A 241 16.74 -7.79 -6.59
C TYR A 241 17.78 -8.73 -7.18
N ILE A 242 17.36 -9.92 -7.62
CA ILE A 242 18.26 -10.90 -8.25
C ILE A 242 18.87 -10.31 -9.53
N ARG A 243 18.06 -9.69 -10.42
CA ARG A 243 18.58 -9.00 -11.62
C ARG A 243 19.60 -7.90 -11.28
N ALA A 244 19.32 -7.11 -10.24
CA ALA A 244 20.24 -6.06 -9.79
C ALA A 244 21.55 -6.65 -9.27
N MET A 245 21.50 -7.74 -8.50
CA MET A 245 22.67 -8.44 -8.00
C MET A 245 23.53 -9.03 -9.14
N GLU A 246 22.89 -9.72 -10.09
CA GLU A 246 23.56 -10.29 -11.25
C GLU A 246 24.28 -9.22 -12.09
N ASP A 247 23.63 -8.08 -12.33
CA ASP A 247 24.23 -6.97 -13.09
C ASP A 247 25.42 -6.35 -12.34
N LEU A 248 25.27 -6.08 -11.03
CA LEU A 248 26.36 -5.57 -10.20
C LEU A 248 27.54 -6.55 -10.13
N GLU A 249 27.29 -7.85 -10.05
CA GLU A 249 28.30 -8.89 -10.08
C GLU A 249 29.05 -8.89 -11.44
N GLN A 250 28.33 -8.78 -12.56
CA GLN A 250 28.93 -8.68 -13.90
C GLN A 250 29.80 -7.42 -14.05
N GLN A 251 29.43 -6.33 -13.40
CA GLN A 251 30.23 -5.10 -13.33
C GLN A 251 31.45 -5.23 -12.40
N GLY A 252 31.60 -6.35 -11.70
CA GLY A 252 32.77 -6.64 -10.84
C GLY A 252 32.59 -6.05 -9.41
N MET A 253 31.39 -6.05 -8.86
CA MET A 253 31.12 -5.61 -7.49
C MET A 253 32.02 -6.35 -6.48
N GLU A 254 32.61 -5.60 -5.55
CA GLU A 254 33.47 -6.12 -4.48
C GLU A 254 32.85 -5.97 -3.08
N ALA A 255 31.86 -5.10 -2.92
CA ALA A 255 31.09 -4.91 -1.68
C ALA A 255 29.67 -4.43 -2.03
N LEU A 256 28.70 -4.58 -1.10
CA LEU A 256 27.32 -4.19 -1.29
C LEU A 256 26.80 -3.30 -0.15
N VAL A 257 26.05 -2.29 -0.51
CA VAL A 257 25.22 -1.50 0.40
C VAL A 257 23.75 -1.70 0.03
N VAL A 258 22.94 -2.19 0.98
CA VAL A 258 21.49 -2.26 0.85
C VAL A 258 20.88 -1.17 1.71
N ASP A 259 20.15 -0.25 1.10
CA ASP A 259 19.50 0.88 1.78
C ASP A 259 18.01 0.62 1.94
N LEU A 260 17.56 0.49 3.20
CA LEU A 260 16.18 0.25 3.60
C LEU A 260 15.55 1.47 4.32
N ARG A 261 16.20 2.61 4.27
CA ARG A 261 15.63 3.82 4.88
C ARG A 261 14.29 4.17 4.23
N ASP A 262 13.32 4.52 5.07
CA ASP A 262 11.96 4.88 4.68
C ASP A 262 11.15 3.75 4.00
N ASN A 263 11.64 2.50 4.08
CA ASN A 263 10.93 1.33 3.60
C ASN A 263 10.04 0.75 4.71
N PRO A 264 8.70 0.88 4.63
CA PRO A 264 7.77 0.45 5.68
C PRO A 264 7.55 -1.07 5.76
N GLY A 265 8.22 -1.84 4.91
CA GLY A 265 8.03 -3.27 4.77
C GLY A 265 7.21 -3.63 3.52
N GLY A 266 6.52 -4.76 3.57
CA GLY A 266 5.68 -5.27 2.49
C GLY A 266 5.47 -6.79 2.61
N VAL A 267 5.63 -7.51 1.52
CA VAL A 267 5.31 -8.93 1.41
C VAL A 267 6.33 -9.79 2.18
N PHE A 268 5.81 -10.57 3.13
CA PHE A 268 6.62 -11.40 4.02
C PHE A 268 7.44 -12.47 3.29
N THR A 269 6.84 -13.13 2.30
CA THR A 269 7.52 -14.16 1.50
C THR A 269 8.65 -13.59 0.67
N THR A 270 8.49 -12.39 0.13
CA THR A 270 9.51 -11.70 -0.67
C THR A 270 10.77 -11.42 0.15
N VAL A 271 10.62 -10.87 1.35
CA VAL A 271 11.81 -10.63 2.19
C VAL A 271 12.49 -11.92 2.61
N CYS A 272 11.74 -13.00 2.86
CA CYS A 272 12.32 -14.31 3.16
C CYS A 272 13.14 -14.85 1.98
N GLN A 273 12.64 -14.73 0.75
CA GLN A 273 13.36 -15.16 -0.45
C GLN A 273 14.65 -14.36 -0.69
N ILE A 274 14.60 -13.04 -0.46
CA ILE A 274 15.80 -12.21 -0.63
C ILE A 274 16.80 -12.44 0.52
N LEU A 275 16.33 -12.66 1.74
CA LEU A 275 17.22 -13.03 2.86
C LEU A 275 17.86 -14.40 2.62
N ASP A 276 17.09 -15.37 2.11
CA ASP A 276 17.59 -16.68 1.69
C ASP A 276 18.73 -16.55 0.68
N TYR A 277 18.54 -15.75 -0.35
CA TYR A 277 19.58 -15.46 -1.36
C TYR A 277 20.87 -14.84 -0.77
N MET A 278 20.79 -14.21 0.40
CA MET A 278 21.93 -13.51 1.02
C MET A 278 22.69 -14.35 2.04
N VAL A 279 22.07 -15.37 2.65
CA VAL A 279 22.65 -16.13 3.77
C VAL A 279 22.86 -17.60 3.40
N GLU A 280 23.55 -18.36 4.24
CA GLU A 280 23.81 -19.78 3.98
C GLU A 280 22.56 -20.65 4.21
N ASP A 281 22.48 -21.77 3.47
CA ASP A 281 21.38 -22.71 3.53
C ASP A 281 21.24 -23.42 4.88
N GLY A 282 20.01 -23.82 5.19
CA GLY A 282 19.67 -24.77 6.24
C GLY A 282 19.24 -24.15 7.54
N ASP A 283 19.46 -22.87 7.75
CA ASP A 283 19.08 -22.15 8.96
C ASP A 283 17.65 -21.59 8.88
N THR A 284 17.05 -21.36 10.05
CA THR A 284 15.76 -20.67 10.14
C THR A 284 15.96 -19.18 9.92
N LEU A 285 15.43 -18.66 8.82
CA LEU A 285 15.49 -17.23 8.45
C LEU A 285 14.61 -16.36 9.37
N VAL A 286 13.41 -16.85 9.64
CA VAL A 286 12.41 -16.23 10.50
C VAL A 286 11.39 -17.27 10.90
N TYR A 287 10.79 -17.13 12.07
CA TYR A 287 9.65 -17.96 12.45
C TYR A 287 8.51 -17.11 13.01
N THR A 288 7.30 -17.66 12.93
CA THR A 288 6.09 -17.01 13.43
C THR A 288 5.45 -17.83 14.53
N LEU A 289 4.82 -17.16 15.50
CA LEU A 289 4.03 -17.78 16.56
C LEU A 289 2.59 -17.24 16.54
N THR A 290 1.62 -18.13 16.43
CA THR A 290 0.20 -17.79 16.54
C THR A 290 -0.23 -17.66 17.99
N LYS A 291 -1.43 -17.09 18.24
CA LYS A 291 -2.07 -17.03 19.57
C LYS A 291 -2.16 -18.40 20.27
N LYS A 292 -2.17 -19.50 19.52
CA LYS A 292 -2.23 -20.87 20.05
C LYS A 292 -0.85 -21.47 20.32
N GLY A 293 0.23 -20.73 20.04
CA GLY A 293 1.61 -21.23 20.16
C GLY A 293 2.06 -22.10 18.97
N GLU A 294 1.31 -22.10 17.87
CA GLU A 294 1.72 -22.81 16.65
C GLU A 294 2.89 -22.05 16.02
N LYS A 295 4.02 -22.74 15.87
CA LYS A 295 5.25 -22.22 15.27
C LYS A 295 5.30 -22.60 13.79
N THR A 296 5.59 -21.62 12.93
CA THR A 296 5.90 -21.85 11.50
C THR A 296 7.26 -21.24 11.21
N GLU A 297 8.17 -22.04 10.64
CA GLU A 297 9.53 -21.64 10.30
C GLU A 297 9.67 -21.45 8.77
N MET A 298 10.36 -20.38 8.37
CA MET A 298 10.89 -20.19 7.02
C MET A 298 12.37 -20.50 7.07
N LYS A 299 12.83 -21.43 6.23
CA LYS A 299 14.22 -21.88 6.20
C LYS A 299 14.87 -21.51 4.88
N GLY A 300 16.16 -21.25 4.92
CA GLY A 300 16.99 -21.07 3.75
C GLY A 300 17.21 -22.39 3.00
N GLY A 301 17.42 -22.32 1.69
CA GLY A 301 17.62 -23.50 0.87
C GLY A 301 17.66 -23.25 -0.63
N ASP A 302 18.00 -22.01 -1.08
CA ASP A 302 18.14 -21.68 -2.50
C ASP A 302 19.52 -22.03 -3.10
N GLY A 303 20.48 -22.41 -2.25
CA GLY A 303 21.84 -22.77 -2.67
C GLY A 303 22.76 -21.58 -2.93
N HIS A 304 22.35 -20.37 -2.61
CA HIS A 304 23.11 -19.13 -2.76
C HIS A 304 23.50 -18.53 -1.40
N ALA A 305 24.65 -17.86 -1.36
CA ALA A 305 25.05 -17.06 -0.21
C ALA A 305 25.95 -15.90 -0.66
N PHE A 306 25.65 -14.70 -0.21
CA PHE A 306 26.49 -13.53 -0.47
C PHE A 306 27.66 -13.47 0.49
N ARG A 307 28.90 -13.50 0.00
CA ARG A 307 30.11 -13.63 0.83
C ARG A 307 31.04 -12.40 0.79
N LYS A 308 30.62 -11.32 0.13
CA LYS A 308 31.38 -10.06 0.06
C LYS A 308 30.97 -9.13 1.21
N PRO A 309 31.76 -8.10 1.53
CA PRO A 309 31.38 -7.12 2.55
C PRO A 309 30.00 -6.52 2.27
N LEU A 310 29.14 -6.51 3.29
CA LEU A 310 27.77 -6.03 3.23
C LEU A 310 27.50 -5.01 4.33
N ALA A 311 26.87 -3.90 3.96
CA ALA A 311 26.28 -2.95 4.90
C ALA A 311 24.80 -2.77 4.59
N VAL A 312 23.96 -2.75 5.63
CA VAL A 312 22.52 -2.47 5.51
C VAL A 312 22.19 -1.18 6.23
N ILE A 313 21.63 -0.20 5.52
CA ILE A 313 21.29 1.11 6.07
C ILE A 313 19.81 1.12 6.47
N VAL A 314 19.51 1.53 7.70
CA VAL A 314 18.16 1.58 8.26
C VAL A 314 17.88 2.89 8.98
N ASN A 315 16.60 3.24 9.13
CA ASN A 315 16.14 4.36 9.96
C ASN A 315 14.83 4.03 10.70
N GLY A 316 14.28 5.00 11.44
CA GLY A 316 13.05 4.84 12.20
C GLY A 316 11.79 4.51 11.37
N ASN A 317 11.84 4.66 10.06
CA ASN A 317 10.77 4.29 9.13
C ASN A 317 10.99 2.92 8.46
N SER A 318 12.15 2.29 8.68
CA SER A 318 12.39 0.90 8.27
C SER A 318 11.57 -0.03 9.17
N ALA A 319 10.58 -0.75 8.60
CA ALA A 319 9.61 -1.50 9.40
C ALA A 319 9.33 -2.90 8.83
N SER A 320 8.85 -3.83 9.69
CA SER A 320 8.31 -5.13 9.28
C SER A 320 9.30 -5.95 8.43
N ALA A 321 9.01 -6.20 7.14
CA ALA A 321 9.90 -6.93 6.23
C ALA A 321 11.33 -6.35 6.19
N SER A 322 11.48 -5.02 6.24
CA SER A 322 12.79 -4.38 6.33
C SER A 322 13.53 -4.75 7.62
N GLU A 323 12.81 -4.94 8.73
CA GLU A 323 13.37 -5.36 10.01
C GLU A 323 13.73 -6.85 9.99
N ILE A 324 12.96 -7.68 9.27
CA ILE A 324 13.31 -9.10 9.05
C ILE A 324 14.62 -9.21 8.27
N PHE A 325 14.78 -8.44 7.19
CA PHE A 325 16.00 -8.45 6.40
C PHE A 325 17.19 -7.96 7.23
N ALA A 326 17.10 -6.77 7.81
CA ALA A 326 18.20 -6.18 8.56
C ALA A 326 18.58 -7.05 9.80
N GLY A 327 17.58 -7.52 10.53
CA GLY A 327 17.79 -8.38 11.68
C GLY A 327 18.32 -9.77 11.32
N GLY A 328 17.87 -10.35 10.21
CA GLY A 328 18.43 -11.59 9.67
C GLY A 328 19.91 -11.43 9.29
N ILE A 329 20.26 -10.39 8.53
CA ILE A 329 21.67 -10.10 8.20
C ILE A 329 22.52 -9.92 9.45
N GLN A 330 21.98 -9.30 10.51
CA GLN A 330 22.66 -9.15 11.80
C GLN A 330 22.85 -10.48 12.51
N ASP A 331 21.79 -11.30 12.62
CA ASP A 331 21.80 -12.57 13.35
C ASP A 331 22.71 -13.62 12.69
N PHE A 332 22.79 -13.60 11.35
CA PHE A 332 23.70 -14.46 10.60
C PHE A 332 25.14 -13.90 10.50
N GLU A 333 25.42 -12.75 11.10
CA GLU A 333 26.72 -12.07 10.99
C GLU A 333 27.13 -11.84 9.51
N ALA A 334 26.16 -11.79 8.59
CA ALA A 334 26.38 -11.66 7.14
C ALA A 334 26.75 -10.23 6.71
N GLY A 335 26.55 -9.24 7.59
CA GLY A 335 26.83 -7.84 7.28
C GLY A 335 26.74 -6.91 8.48
N THR A 336 27.00 -5.63 8.27
CA THR A 336 26.94 -4.58 9.28
C THR A 336 25.68 -3.74 9.11
N ILE A 337 24.90 -3.58 10.20
CA ILE A 337 23.75 -2.71 10.20
C ILE A 337 24.17 -1.29 10.60
N VAL A 338 23.79 -0.30 9.81
CA VAL A 338 24.16 1.11 9.98
C VAL A 338 22.91 1.98 10.01
N GLY A 339 22.81 2.88 10.96
CA GLY A 339 21.70 3.83 11.02
C GLY A 339 21.14 4.05 12.42
N THR A 340 19.83 4.26 12.50
CA THR A 340 19.11 4.49 13.75
C THR A 340 18.18 3.30 14.07
N THR A 341 17.65 3.27 15.31
CA THR A 341 16.65 2.25 15.68
C THR A 341 15.49 2.23 14.70
N THR A 342 15.12 1.04 14.26
CA THR A 342 14.01 0.78 13.32
C THR A 342 12.65 0.94 14.02
N TYR A 343 11.56 0.79 13.28
CA TYR A 343 10.20 1.03 13.73
C TYR A 343 9.74 0.10 14.89
N GLY A 344 10.12 -1.17 14.87
CA GLY A 344 9.76 -2.17 15.92
C GLY A 344 8.44 -2.90 15.64
N LYS A 345 8.08 -3.17 14.37
CA LYS A 345 6.87 -3.90 14.00
C LYS A 345 7.14 -5.41 13.90
N GLY A 346 6.89 -6.16 14.98
CA GLY A 346 7.12 -7.60 15.11
C GLY A 346 5.88 -8.48 14.87
N ILE A 347 4.92 -8.06 14.03
CA ILE A 347 3.65 -8.75 13.82
C ILE A 347 3.36 -9.01 12.35
N VAL A 348 2.61 -10.11 12.10
CA VAL A 348 2.21 -10.56 10.76
C VAL A 348 0.70 -10.45 10.60
N GLN A 349 0.27 -9.84 9.50
CA GLN A 349 -1.12 -9.78 9.09
C GLN A 349 -1.41 -10.84 8.03
N ARG A 350 -2.65 -11.34 8.04
CA ARG A 350 -3.16 -12.25 7.03
C ARG A 350 -4.49 -11.74 6.49
N PHE A 351 -4.67 -11.84 5.19
CA PHE A 351 -5.97 -11.63 4.56
C PHE A 351 -6.81 -12.90 4.67
N ILE A 352 -8.08 -12.72 5.05
CA ILE A 352 -9.10 -13.76 5.13
C ILE A 352 -10.25 -13.30 4.26
N THR A 353 -10.46 -13.96 3.13
CA THR A 353 -11.55 -13.65 2.19
C THR A 353 -12.92 -14.04 2.75
N LEU A 354 -13.91 -13.21 2.48
CA LEU A 354 -15.31 -13.42 2.85
C LEU A 354 -16.12 -13.86 1.62
N GLY A 355 -17.32 -14.40 1.85
CA GLY A 355 -18.15 -14.99 0.79
C GLY A 355 -18.63 -14.00 -0.30
N ASN A 356 -18.51 -12.69 -0.07
CA ASN A 356 -18.86 -11.61 -0.99
C ASN A 356 -17.63 -10.99 -1.67
N HIS A 357 -16.50 -11.67 -1.73
CA HIS A 357 -15.20 -11.18 -2.24
C HIS A 357 -14.57 -10.04 -1.42
N ALA A 358 -15.19 -9.59 -0.34
CA ALA A 358 -14.54 -8.72 0.63
C ALA A 358 -13.48 -9.49 1.42
N ALA A 359 -12.65 -8.79 2.17
CA ALA A 359 -11.62 -9.43 2.99
C ALA A 359 -11.44 -8.74 4.36
N MET A 360 -10.99 -9.51 5.33
CA MET A 360 -10.44 -9.00 6.57
C MET A 360 -8.92 -9.17 6.55
N LYS A 361 -8.19 -8.12 6.85
CA LYS A 361 -6.79 -8.20 7.22
C LYS A 361 -6.72 -8.26 8.73
N LEU A 362 -6.15 -9.32 9.29
CA LEU A 362 -6.04 -9.51 10.73
C LEU A 362 -4.59 -9.76 11.13
N THR A 363 -4.17 -9.22 12.25
CA THR A 363 -2.94 -9.61 12.94
C THR A 363 -3.14 -11.00 13.53
N VAL A 364 -2.38 -11.99 13.05
CA VAL A 364 -2.58 -13.41 13.34
C VAL A 364 -1.42 -14.05 14.07
N SER A 365 -0.21 -13.47 13.99
CA SER A 365 0.99 -13.99 14.66
C SER A 365 2.01 -12.88 14.92
N GLU A 366 2.93 -13.18 15.81
CA GLU A 366 4.20 -12.46 15.97
C GLU A 366 5.26 -13.18 15.15
N TYR A 367 6.25 -12.44 14.63
CA TYR A 367 7.43 -13.05 14.04
C TYR A 367 8.67 -12.82 14.90
N TYR A 368 9.62 -13.72 14.75
CA TYR A 368 10.87 -13.74 15.49
C TYR A 368 12.02 -13.99 14.53
N LEU A 369 13.10 -13.26 14.71
CA LEU A 369 14.35 -13.45 13.99
C LEU A 369 15.04 -14.76 14.40
N PRO A 370 16.09 -15.20 13.71
CA PRO A 370 16.80 -16.45 14.03
C PRO A 370 17.21 -16.55 15.51
N SER A 371 17.70 -15.47 16.08
CA SER A 371 18.12 -15.40 17.48
C SER A 371 16.98 -15.41 18.51
N GLY A 372 15.74 -15.28 18.06
CA GLY A 372 14.57 -15.17 18.93
C GLY A 372 14.25 -13.78 19.42
#